data_45204d6ee2d2e5af3b4b255c0919c1cb
#
_entry.id   45204d6ee2d2e5af3b4b255c0919c1cb
#
_cell.length_a   1.000
_cell.length_b   1.000
_cell.length_c   1.000
_cell.angle_alpha   90.00
_cell.angle_beta   90.00
_cell.angle_gamma   90.00
#
_symmetry.space_group_name_H-M   'P 1'
#
loop_
_entity.id
_entity.type
_entity.pdbx_description
1 polymer ?
#
loop_
_entity_poly.entity_id
_entity_poly.type
_entity_poly.pdbx_seq_one_letter_code
_entity_poly.pdbx_strand_id
1 'polypeptide(L)'
;MKRKLRYLLAALLLLASSGNLFSQSGYSPRIDSVISLCTSPQLSKLIREFSGDTATVIGGAPYTLLSRYSSSAHNPKAAQFIYERFQSFGLQPKYMNYSASGSNVYAIKPGTKYPNKQFIICAHYDDMPSGPLAPGADDNASGSCAVMEAARLLANYSFDYTLIFVLFDEEEQGLIGSKNFADTSYFRGDSILGVINLDMISWDGNNDYQINIRSNTLSMPMAYAVKNIYYLYQPALIPFFVMNVTSSDHASFWARGYKAVCAIQQRSEYNQYYHTVNDKFQIISMPYYLAQTRSAIAALMTYGLDYFAEIIHTPITVSQPMTPVNTTAVIRSPRKIAKDTYGPRIYYKVNNGPLFHTTYLNSNLDTFKFVIPGQSAGSVVKYYIAAQDSLGNFVTTKPSGGRGLNPPGSAPPDSMLTYNVVTGIAGNMEPYVYSLEQNYPNPFNPITSIVYQLAEDVNVCLKVYDVTGKEIATLINRKQNAGNHTIEWNASQFSSGVYFYRLTAGNFTEIRKMILIK
;
A
#
# COMPACT_ATOMS: atom_id res chain seq x y z
N MET A 1 -15.53 -22.74 -35.87
CA MET A 1 -16.09 -21.99 -34.72
C MET A 1 -15.61 -22.51 -33.35
N LYS A 2 -15.54 -23.83 -33.09
CA LYS A 2 -15.12 -24.37 -31.77
C LYS A 2 -13.65 -24.11 -31.35
N ARG A 3 -12.71 -23.83 -32.25
CA ARG A 3 -11.31 -23.51 -31.95
C ARG A 3 -11.11 -22.04 -31.50
N LYS A 4 -11.86 -21.08 -32.07
CA LYS A 4 -11.78 -19.66 -31.66
C LYS A 4 -12.35 -19.40 -30.26
N LEU A 5 -13.36 -20.20 -29.84
CA LEU A 5 -13.94 -20.08 -28.50
C LEU A 5 -13.01 -20.58 -27.38
N ARG A 6 -12.13 -21.56 -27.69
CA ARG A 6 -11.10 -22.02 -26.70
C ARG A 6 -9.97 -21.01 -26.48
N TYR A 7 -9.62 -20.23 -27.49
CA TYR A 7 -8.62 -19.15 -27.31
C TYR A 7 -9.20 -17.93 -26.61
N LEU A 8 -10.50 -17.64 -26.73
CA LEU A 8 -11.15 -16.58 -25.96
C LEU A 8 -11.30 -16.96 -24.48
N LEU A 9 -11.62 -18.23 -24.17
CA LEU A 9 -11.64 -18.68 -22.75
C LEU A 9 -10.24 -18.76 -22.14
N ALA A 10 -9.21 -19.12 -22.91
CA ALA A 10 -7.82 -19.13 -22.43
C ALA A 10 -7.30 -17.71 -22.23
N ALA A 11 -7.68 -16.73 -23.05
CA ALA A 11 -7.35 -15.33 -22.87
C ALA A 11 -8.08 -14.70 -21.67
N LEU A 12 -9.33 -15.10 -21.39
CA LEU A 12 -10.05 -14.68 -20.18
C LEU A 12 -9.50 -15.32 -18.90
N LEU A 13 -8.93 -16.54 -18.98
CA LEU A 13 -8.28 -17.21 -17.83
C LEU A 13 -6.85 -16.70 -17.58
N LEU A 14 -6.17 -16.16 -18.59
CA LEU A 14 -4.85 -15.55 -18.44
C LEU A 14 -4.91 -14.11 -17.87
N LEU A 15 -6.04 -13.40 -18.00
CA LEU A 15 -6.27 -12.11 -17.35
C LEU A 15 -6.67 -12.23 -15.86
N ALA A 16 -6.98 -13.43 -15.38
CA ALA A 16 -7.28 -13.69 -13.96
C ALA A 16 -6.04 -14.02 -13.11
N SER A 17 -4.82 -14.00 -13.66
CA SER A 17 -3.58 -14.35 -12.96
C SER A 17 -2.59 -13.20 -12.74
N SER A 18 -2.89 -11.97 -13.18
CA SER A 18 -2.21 -10.78 -12.67
C SER A 18 -2.76 -10.54 -11.27
N GLY A 19 -2.01 -10.96 -10.24
CA GLY A 19 -2.39 -10.75 -8.85
C GLY A 19 -2.78 -9.29 -8.64
N ASN A 20 -4.09 -9.04 -8.50
CA ASN A 20 -4.59 -7.73 -8.13
C ASN A 20 -4.03 -7.44 -6.74
N LEU A 21 -3.07 -6.53 -6.66
CA LEU A 21 -2.65 -6.00 -5.37
C LEU A 21 -3.82 -5.15 -4.86
N PHE A 22 -4.49 -5.65 -3.84
CA PHE A 22 -5.54 -4.91 -3.17
C PHE A 22 -4.92 -3.68 -2.50
N SER A 23 -5.59 -2.55 -2.59
CA SER A 23 -5.16 -1.29 -1.97
C SER A 23 -5.42 -1.24 -0.46
N GLN A 24 -6.20 -2.16 0.07
CA GLN A 24 -6.54 -2.23 1.49
C GLN A 24 -6.05 -3.54 2.09
N SER A 25 -5.25 -3.44 3.16
CA SER A 25 -4.78 -4.57 3.97
C SER A 25 -5.63 -4.74 5.23
N GLY A 26 -5.63 -5.96 5.77
CA GLY A 26 -6.25 -6.26 7.05
C GLY A 26 -5.24 -6.22 8.20
N TYR A 27 -5.71 -5.91 9.41
CA TYR A 27 -4.94 -6.07 10.65
C TYR A 27 -4.88 -7.53 11.06
N SER A 28 -3.70 -8.02 11.45
CA SER A 28 -3.48 -9.37 11.96
C SER A 28 -2.72 -9.33 13.29
N PRO A 29 -3.27 -9.89 14.38
CA PRO A 29 -2.55 -10.00 15.64
C PRO A 29 -1.25 -10.79 15.53
N ARG A 30 -1.18 -11.76 14.60
CA ARG A 30 0.04 -12.52 14.34
C ARG A 30 1.15 -11.62 13.83
N ILE A 31 0.85 -10.71 12.89
CA ILE A 31 1.83 -9.75 12.37
C ILE A 31 2.27 -8.82 13.50
N ASP A 32 1.33 -8.30 14.28
CA ASP A 32 1.62 -7.41 15.41
C ASP A 32 2.55 -8.08 16.44
N SER A 33 2.29 -9.34 16.78
CA SER A 33 3.16 -10.13 17.66
C SER A 33 4.57 -10.30 17.09
N VAL A 34 4.71 -10.58 15.79
CA VAL A 34 6.03 -10.78 15.17
C VAL A 34 6.83 -9.49 15.12
N ILE A 35 6.22 -8.37 14.71
CA ILE A 35 6.94 -7.09 14.64
C ILE A 35 7.29 -6.55 16.02
N SER A 36 6.57 -6.94 17.08
CA SER A 36 6.93 -6.57 18.46
C SER A 36 8.26 -7.15 18.92
N LEU A 37 8.72 -8.24 18.30
CA LEU A 37 10.04 -8.84 18.52
C LEU A 37 11.19 -8.03 17.90
N CYS A 38 10.91 -7.08 17.02
CA CYS A 38 11.85 -6.07 16.59
C CYS A 38 11.98 -5.02 17.68
N THR A 39 13.15 -4.84 18.26
CA THR A 39 13.37 -3.96 19.42
C THR A 39 14.50 -2.96 19.19
N SER A 40 14.41 -1.79 19.81
CA SER A 40 15.47 -0.77 19.71
C SER A 40 16.85 -1.29 20.09
N PRO A 41 17.07 -2.08 21.16
CA PRO A 41 18.39 -2.61 21.48
C PRO A 41 18.98 -3.48 20.37
N GLN A 42 18.15 -4.32 19.71
CA GLN A 42 18.62 -5.17 18.61
C GLN A 42 18.99 -4.36 17.38
N LEU A 43 18.14 -3.40 16.97
CA LEU A 43 18.44 -2.52 15.85
C LEU A 43 19.65 -1.63 16.15
N SER A 44 19.76 -1.07 17.35
CA SER A 44 20.93 -0.28 17.78
C SER A 44 22.22 -1.08 17.68
N LYS A 45 22.21 -2.32 18.16
CA LYS A 45 23.38 -3.20 18.05
C LYS A 45 23.76 -3.42 16.60
N LEU A 46 22.79 -3.80 15.77
CA LEU A 46 23.04 -4.17 14.38
C LEU A 46 23.55 -2.99 13.55
N ILE A 47 22.93 -1.81 13.68
CA ILE A 47 23.34 -0.63 12.93
C ILE A 47 24.71 -0.10 13.41
N ARG A 48 25.02 -0.16 14.69
CA ARG A 48 26.35 0.21 15.23
C ARG A 48 27.46 -0.70 14.72
N GLU A 49 27.21 -2.02 14.65
CA GLU A 49 28.13 -2.97 14.06
C GLU A 49 28.32 -2.71 12.57
N PHE A 50 27.26 -2.46 11.82
CA PHE A 50 27.28 -2.32 10.38
C PHE A 50 27.78 -0.95 9.89
N SER A 51 27.62 0.10 10.67
CA SER A 51 28.18 1.45 10.41
C SER A 51 29.58 1.67 11.00
N GLY A 52 30.19 0.65 11.58
CA GLY A 52 31.55 0.72 12.15
C GLY A 52 31.66 1.52 13.44
N ASP A 53 30.54 1.86 14.12
CA ASP A 53 30.56 2.50 15.43
C ASP A 53 31.05 1.53 16.52
N THR A 54 30.82 0.24 16.36
CA THR A 54 31.33 -0.83 17.22
C THR A 54 31.92 -1.98 16.39
N ALA A 55 32.93 -2.64 16.96
CA ALA A 55 33.46 -3.86 16.34
C ALA A 55 32.43 -5.00 16.36
N THR A 56 32.51 -5.86 15.36
CA THR A 56 31.73 -7.10 15.22
C THR A 56 32.64 -8.28 14.91
N VAL A 57 32.07 -9.46 14.64
CA VAL A 57 32.80 -10.64 14.19
C VAL A 57 32.46 -10.93 12.73
N ILE A 58 33.46 -11.01 11.87
CA ILE A 58 33.35 -11.37 10.46
C ILE A 58 34.40 -12.41 10.12
N GLY A 59 34.00 -13.55 9.56
CA GLY A 59 34.92 -14.66 9.28
C GLY A 59 35.54 -15.27 10.54
N GLY A 60 34.84 -15.19 11.67
CA GLY A 60 35.31 -15.70 12.96
C GLY A 60 36.31 -14.80 13.69
N ALA A 61 36.62 -13.59 13.18
CA ALA A 61 37.57 -12.66 13.78
C ALA A 61 36.91 -11.28 14.06
N PRO A 62 37.37 -10.57 15.11
CA PRO A 62 36.93 -9.18 15.36
C PRO A 62 37.25 -8.28 14.16
N TYR A 63 36.28 -7.46 13.77
CA TYR A 63 36.40 -6.55 12.64
C TYR A 63 35.57 -5.28 12.86
N THR A 64 36.08 -4.13 12.37
CA THR A 64 35.33 -2.87 12.36
C THR A 64 35.13 -2.41 10.92
N LEU A 65 33.88 -2.26 10.50
CA LEU A 65 33.49 -1.84 9.16
C LEU A 65 33.58 -0.32 9.04
N LEU A 66 34.76 0.22 8.79
CA LEU A 66 34.99 1.67 8.74
C LEU A 66 34.40 2.35 7.50
N SER A 67 34.19 1.58 6.45
CA SER A 67 33.60 2.07 5.18
C SER A 67 33.00 0.88 4.42
N ARG A 68 31.87 1.10 3.76
CA ARG A 68 31.26 0.14 2.83
C ARG A 68 31.27 0.68 1.39
N TYR A 69 32.03 1.78 1.16
CA TYR A 69 32.23 2.32 -0.17
C TYR A 69 32.71 1.24 -1.14
N SER A 70 32.13 1.17 -2.34
CA SER A 70 32.27 0.03 -3.27
C SER A 70 33.70 -0.38 -3.60
N SER A 71 34.64 0.58 -3.68
CA SER A 71 36.08 0.28 -3.91
C SER A 71 36.89 0.15 -2.62
N SER A 72 36.26 0.24 -1.45
CA SER A 72 36.94 0.04 -0.17
C SER A 72 37.26 -1.44 0.07
N ALA A 73 38.41 -1.71 0.67
CA ALA A 73 38.75 -3.05 1.14
C ALA A 73 37.78 -3.62 2.21
N HIS A 74 36.97 -2.75 2.82
CA HIS A 74 35.93 -3.13 3.77
C HIS A 74 34.61 -3.57 3.10
N ASN A 75 34.34 -3.17 1.83
CA ASN A 75 33.09 -3.52 1.14
C ASN A 75 32.89 -5.03 1.02
N PRO A 76 33.86 -5.88 0.61
CA PRO A 76 33.70 -7.32 0.62
C PRO A 76 33.46 -7.89 2.03
N LYS A 77 33.95 -7.21 3.08
CA LYS A 77 33.69 -7.60 4.47
C LYS A 77 32.26 -7.26 4.90
N ALA A 78 31.70 -6.18 4.39
CA ALA A 78 30.27 -5.87 4.56
C ALA A 78 29.38 -6.93 3.89
N ALA A 79 29.70 -7.34 2.66
CA ALA A 79 29.02 -8.43 1.99
C ALA A 79 29.11 -9.75 2.76
N GLN A 80 30.32 -10.08 3.29
CA GLN A 80 30.53 -11.25 4.16
C GLN A 80 29.70 -11.16 5.44
N PHE A 81 29.66 -10.00 6.11
CA PHE A 81 28.83 -9.78 7.30
C PHE A 81 27.36 -10.09 7.03
N ILE A 82 26.80 -9.55 5.94
CA ILE A 82 25.40 -9.77 5.55
C ILE A 82 25.15 -11.28 5.31
N TYR A 83 26.06 -11.93 4.57
CA TYR A 83 25.97 -13.36 4.28
C TYR A 83 25.92 -14.18 5.58
N GLU A 84 26.86 -13.94 6.50
CA GLU A 84 26.95 -14.65 7.78
C GLU A 84 25.72 -14.37 8.66
N ARG A 85 25.15 -13.14 8.64
CA ARG A 85 23.90 -12.84 9.34
C ARG A 85 22.73 -13.65 8.77
N PHE A 86 22.52 -13.65 7.47
CA PHE A 86 21.47 -14.46 6.86
C PHE A 86 21.63 -15.95 7.15
N GLN A 87 22.87 -16.47 7.11
CA GLN A 87 23.18 -17.85 7.44
C GLN A 87 22.86 -18.16 8.91
N SER A 88 23.18 -17.26 9.83
CA SER A 88 22.89 -17.41 11.27
C SER A 88 21.41 -17.46 11.59
N PHE A 89 20.55 -16.92 10.71
CA PHE A 89 19.08 -16.98 10.83
C PHE A 89 18.48 -18.27 10.25
N GLY A 90 19.32 -19.20 9.77
CA GLY A 90 18.87 -20.46 9.16
C GLY A 90 18.47 -20.33 7.69
N LEU A 91 18.76 -19.21 7.05
CA LEU A 91 18.54 -19.02 5.62
C LEU A 91 19.73 -19.56 4.81
N GLN A 92 19.54 -19.73 3.50
CA GLN A 92 20.59 -20.12 2.55
C GLN A 92 21.00 -18.90 1.72
N PRO A 93 21.94 -18.06 2.18
CA PRO A 93 22.35 -16.86 1.45
C PRO A 93 23.16 -17.20 0.20
N LYS A 94 23.13 -16.27 -0.74
CA LYS A 94 23.88 -16.34 -2.00
C LYS A 94 24.50 -14.99 -2.32
N TYR A 95 25.67 -15.05 -2.95
CA TYR A 95 26.25 -13.92 -3.65
C TYR A 95 25.75 -13.90 -5.10
N MET A 96 25.45 -12.72 -5.59
CA MET A 96 25.25 -12.47 -7.01
C MET A 96 26.35 -11.52 -7.48
N ASN A 97 27.47 -12.12 -7.90
CA ASN A 97 28.60 -11.37 -8.44
C ASN A 97 28.28 -10.93 -9.87
N TYR A 98 28.38 -9.65 -10.16
CA TYR A 98 28.11 -9.07 -11.47
C TYR A 98 29.31 -8.33 -12.06
N SER A 99 30.36 -8.13 -11.27
CA SER A 99 31.67 -7.58 -11.68
C SER A 99 32.78 -8.24 -10.87
N ALA A 100 34.02 -7.80 -11.05
CA ALA A 100 35.16 -8.31 -10.28
C ALA A 100 35.08 -7.90 -8.79
N SER A 101 34.43 -6.79 -8.48
CA SER A 101 34.28 -6.23 -7.13
C SER A 101 32.83 -6.17 -6.65
N GLY A 102 31.87 -5.97 -7.55
CA GLY A 102 30.45 -5.78 -7.19
C GLY A 102 29.71 -7.08 -6.93
N SER A 103 29.01 -7.16 -5.81
CA SER A 103 28.30 -8.38 -5.38
C SER A 103 27.08 -8.07 -4.52
N ASN A 104 25.91 -8.37 -5.03
CA ASN A 104 24.70 -8.38 -4.19
C ASN A 104 24.67 -9.60 -3.27
N VAL A 105 24.08 -9.44 -2.09
CA VAL A 105 23.88 -10.55 -1.14
C VAL A 105 22.38 -10.75 -0.93
N TYR A 106 21.89 -11.97 -1.12
CA TYR A 106 20.47 -12.25 -0.96
C TYR A 106 20.18 -13.61 -0.34
N ALA A 107 19.01 -13.74 0.28
CA ALA A 107 18.49 -14.99 0.80
C ALA A 107 17.00 -15.13 0.41
N ILE A 108 16.58 -16.40 0.23
CA ILE A 108 15.25 -16.76 -0.22
C ILE A 108 14.54 -17.56 0.87
N LYS A 109 13.34 -17.13 1.23
CA LYS A 109 12.39 -17.90 2.03
C LYS A 109 11.28 -18.41 1.11
N PRO A 110 11.29 -19.70 0.71
CA PRO A 110 10.32 -20.24 -0.24
C PRO A 110 8.89 -20.17 0.29
N GLY A 111 7.95 -19.78 -0.57
CA GLY A 111 6.53 -19.84 -0.30
C GLY A 111 5.99 -21.27 -0.37
N THR A 112 4.97 -21.56 0.42
CA THR A 112 4.37 -22.90 0.50
C THR A 112 3.24 -23.11 -0.50
N LYS A 113 2.54 -22.04 -0.91
CA LYS A 113 1.39 -22.11 -1.82
C LYS A 113 1.74 -21.61 -3.22
N TYR A 114 2.52 -20.54 -3.31
CA TYR A 114 2.92 -19.91 -4.57
C TYR A 114 4.46 -19.73 -4.61
N PRO A 115 5.25 -20.81 -4.63
CA PRO A 115 6.72 -20.72 -4.54
C PRO A 115 7.37 -19.95 -5.69
N ASN A 116 6.73 -19.88 -6.86
CA ASN A 116 7.24 -19.16 -8.03
C ASN A 116 6.82 -17.68 -8.07
N LYS A 117 6.02 -17.20 -7.11
CA LYS A 117 5.61 -15.80 -7.01
C LYS A 117 6.32 -15.15 -5.83
N GLN A 118 6.92 -14.00 -6.06
CA GLN A 118 7.92 -13.44 -5.15
C GLN A 118 7.55 -12.03 -4.70
N PHE A 119 7.81 -11.74 -3.42
CA PHE A 119 7.89 -10.39 -2.87
C PHE A 119 9.30 -10.15 -2.36
N ILE A 120 9.83 -8.95 -2.61
CA ILE A 120 11.19 -8.57 -2.27
C ILE A 120 11.17 -7.45 -1.24
N ILE A 121 12.05 -7.54 -0.24
CA ILE A 121 12.48 -6.41 0.57
C ILE A 121 13.96 -6.19 0.33
N CYS A 122 14.36 -4.94 0.08
CA CYS A 122 15.72 -4.60 -0.30
C CYS A 122 16.18 -3.25 0.25
N ALA A 123 17.48 -3.09 0.24
CA ALA A 123 18.22 -1.85 0.50
C ALA A 123 19.59 -1.97 -0.17
N HIS A 124 20.35 -0.88 -0.31
CA HIS A 124 21.75 -0.99 -0.65
C HIS A 124 22.64 -1.05 0.60
N TYR A 125 23.81 -1.65 0.48
CA TYR A 125 24.73 -1.77 1.59
C TYR A 125 26.03 -0.97 1.43
N ASP A 126 26.36 -0.55 0.19
CA ASP A 126 27.43 0.40 -0.05
C ASP A 126 27.11 1.77 0.54
N ASP A 127 28.10 2.61 0.69
CA ASP A 127 27.99 3.93 1.31
C ASP A 127 28.92 4.98 0.69
N MET A 128 28.74 6.21 1.11
CA MET A 128 29.55 7.38 0.79
C MET A 128 30.02 8.10 2.07
N PRO A 129 31.08 8.95 2.03
CA PRO A 129 31.88 9.31 0.87
C PRO A 129 32.96 8.27 0.55
N SER A 130 33.60 8.39 -0.62
CA SER A 130 34.84 7.65 -0.92
C SER A 130 35.94 8.02 0.08
N GLY A 131 36.61 7.01 0.66
CA GLY A 131 37.69 7.24 1.62
C GLY A 131 37.81 6.14 2.67
N PRO A 132 38.71 6.31 3.64
CA PRO A 132 38.94 5.29 4.67
C PRO A 132 37.81 5.24 5.71
N LEU A 133 36.98 6.25 5.80
CA LEU A 133 35.88 6.38 6.74
C LEU A 133 34.60 6.83 6.02
N ALA A 134 33.62 5.95 5.98
CA ALA A 134 32.28 6.21 5.51
C ALA A 134 31.31 5.40 6.40
N PRO A 135 30.76 5.98 7.47
CA PRO A 135 29.88 5.24 8.39
C PRO A 135 28.53 4.89 7.76
N GLY A 136 27.95 5.81 6.96
CA GLY A 136 26.68 5.64 6.27
C GLY A 136 25.60 5.04 7.18
N ALA A 137 25.41 5.60 8.39
CA ALA A 137 24.51 4.99 9.38
C ALA A 137 23.05 5.12 8.96
N ASP A 138 22.66 6.29 8.45
CA ASP A 138 21.35 6.48 7.86
C ASP A 138 21.36 6.04 6.39
N ASP A 139 22.39 6.39 5.63
CA ASP A 139 22.56 6.06 4.21
C ASP A 139 23.68 5.01 3.96
N ASN A 140 23.38 3.70 3.81
CA ASN A 140 22.09 3.11 4.06
C ASN A 140 22.22 1.86 4.95
N ALA A 141 22.99 2.00 6.07
CA ALA A 141 22.98 0.94 7.09
C ALA A 141 21.58 0.81 7.70
N SER A 142 20.77 1.89 7.75
CA SER A 142 19.42 1.86 8.28
C SER A 142 18.52 0.89 7.50
N GLY A 143 18.44 1.04 6.18
CA GLY A 143 17.68 0.14 5.32
C GLY A 143 18.24 -1.28 5.33
N SER A 144 19.57 -1.41 5.22
CA SER A 144 20.27 -2.71 5.22
C SER A 144 20.01 -3.51 6.50
N CYS A 145 20.10 -2.87 7.67
CA CYS A 145 19.82 -3.51 8.95
C CYS A 145 18.33 -3.85 9.11
N ALA A 146 17.42 -3.04 8.56
CA ALA A 146 16.00 -3.36 8.56
C ALA A 146 15.68 -4.60 7.71
N VAL A 147 16.36 -4.78 6.55
CA VAL A 147 16.24 -5.99 5.72
C VAL A 147 16.80 -7.21 6.46
N MET A 148 17.98 -7.09 7.13
CA MET A 148 18.52 -8.17 7.94
C MET A 148 17.62 -8.52 9.12
N GLU A 149 17.02 -7.55 9.77
CA GLU A 149 16.06 -7.78 10.88
C GLU A 149 14.78 -8.45 10.37
N ALA A 150 14.26 -8.05 9.19
CA ALA A 150 13.16 -8.73 8.54
C ALA A 150 13.51 -10.21 8.27
N ALA A 151 14.68 -10.48 7.74
CA ALA A 151 15.16 -11.84 7.50
C ALA A 151 15.23 -12.66 8.79
N ARG A 152 15.80 -12.09 9.87
CA ARG A 152 15.91 -12.74 11.18
C ARG A 152 14.54 -13.14 11.74
N LEU A 153 13.58 -12.22 11.71
CA LEU A 153 12.27 -12.46 12.28
C LEU A 153 11.44 -13.43 11.43
N LEU A 154 11.57 -13.37 10.10
CA LEU A 154 10.68 -14.10 9.20
C LEU A 154 11.23 -15.48 8.77
N ALA A 155 12.49 -15.77 9.03
CA ALA A 155 13.13 -17.03 8.63
C ALA A 155 12.36 -18.28 9.11
N ASN A 156 11.79 -18.26 10.31
CA ASN A 156 11.12 -19.40 10.93
C ASN A 156 9.61 -19.44 10.70
N TYR A 157 9.04 -18.50 9.93
CA TYR A 157 7.62 -18.50 9.60
C TYR A 157 7.35 -19.07 8.21
N SER A 158 6.15 -19.62 8.01
CA SER A 158 5.68 -20.05 6.69
C SER A 158 4.83 -18.97 6.05
N PHE A 159 5.02 -18.78 4.74
CA PHE A 159 4.32 -17.80 3.91
C PHE A 159 3.68 -18.48 2.70
N ASP A 160 2.61 -17.88 2.16
CA ASP A 160 1.97 -18.37 0.94
C ASP A 160 2.89 -18.11 -0.28
N TYR A 161 3.55 -16.95 -0.30
CA TYR A 161 4.46 -16.49 -1.35
C TYR A 161 5.93 -16.57 -0.92
N THR A 162 6.83 -16.68 -1.90
CA THR A 162 8.27 -16.58 -1.65
C THR A 162 8.67 -15.17 -1.25
N LEU A 163 9.46 -15.05 -0.20
CA LEU A 163 10.06 -13.79 0.24
C LEU A 163 11.55 -13.79 -0.12
N ILE A 164 12.04 -12.67 -0.65
CA ILE A 164 13.45 -12.45 -0.95
C ILE A 164 13.93 -11.26 -0.13
N PHE A 165 15.01 -11.46 0.59
CA PHE A 165 15.77 -10.45 1.30
C PHE A 165 17.02 -10.18 0.50
N VAL A 166 17.22 -8.98 -0.03
CA VAL A 166 18.38 -8.67 -0.85
C VAL A 166 19.00 -7.34 -0.48
N LEU A 167 20.33 -7.32 -0.41
CA LEU A 167 21.14 -6.13 -0.17
C LEU A 167 22.03 -5.90 -1.39
N PHE A 168 21.90 -4.71 -1.99
CA PHE A 168 22.56 -4.33 -3.22
C PHE A 168 23.87 -3.60 -2.95
N ASP A 169 24.84 -3.82 -3.81
CA ASP A 169 26.09 -3.09 -3.88
C ASP A 169 26.05 -2.06 -5.01
N GLU A 170 26.91 -1.06 -4.94
CA GLU A 170 27.10 -0.06 -5.99
C GLU A 170 25.80 0.68 -6.37
N GLU A 171 24.94 0.95 -5.38
CA GLU A 171 23.78 1.86 -5.54
C GLU A 171 24.30 3.28 -5.83
N GLU A 172 25.26 3.72 -5.01
CA GLU A 172 25.86 5.04 -5.01
C GLU A 172 26.66 5.34 -6.29
N GLN A 173 26.99 4.32 -7.06
CA GLN A 173 27.65 4.42 -8.35
C GLN A 173 26.64 4.33 -9.52
N GLY A 174 25.34 4.47 -9.24
CA GLY A 174 24.29 4.55 -10.25
C GLY A 174 23.44 3.30 -10.36
N LEU A 175 23.01 2.72 -9.23
CA LEU A 175 22.08 1.60 -9.12
C LEU A 175 22.61 0.30 -9.75
N ILE A 176 23.93 0.08 -9.77
CA ILE A 176 24.54 -1.01 -10.56
C ILE A 176 24.05 -2.37 -10.06
N GLY A 177 24.08 -2.60 -8.75
CA GLY A 177 23.68 -3.88 -8.15
C GLY A 177 22.22 -4.21 -8.35
N SER A 178 21.33 -3.26 -8.05
CA SER A 178 19.88 -3.48 -8.22
C SER A 178 19.47 -3.62 -9.68
N LYS A 179 20.13 -2.89 -10.59
CA LYS A 179 19.92 -3.03 -12.04
C LYS A 179 20.28 -4.44 -12.52
N ASN A 180 21.44 -4.94 -12.13
CA ASN A 180 21.85 -6.30 -12.48
C ASN A 180 20.88 -7.35 -11.92
N PHE A 181 20.39 -7.15 -10.69
CA PHE A 181 19.43 -8.06 -10.08
C PHE A 181 18.08 -8.03 -10.82
N ALA A 182 17.54 -6.85 -11.09
CA ALA A 182 16.28 -6.68 -11.80
C ALA A 182 16.34 -7.19 -13.24
N ASP A 183 17.44 -6.93 -13.94
CA ASP A 183 17.70 -7.42 -15.31
C ASP A 183 17.77 -8.95 -15.35
N THR A 184 18.55 -9.55 -14.46
CA THR A 184 18.68 -11.01 -14.34
C THR A 184 17.33 -11.65 -14.04
N SER A 185 16.56 -11.11 -13.11
CA SER A 185 15.23 -11.59 -12.76
C SER A 185 14.26 -11.49 -13.94
N TYR A 186 14.30 -10.38 -14.69
CA TYR A 186 13.46 -10.17 -15.87
C TYR A 186 13.79 -11.20 -16.97
N PHE A 187 15.06 -11.37 -17.31
CA PHE A 187 15.48 -12.32 -18.35
C PHE A 187 15.26 -13.78 -17.96
N ARG A 188 15.28 -14.10 -16.66
CA ARG A 188 14.91 -15.42 -16.14
C ARG A 188 13.39 -15.67 -16.14
N GLY A 189 12.58 -14.64 -16.29
CA GLY A 189 11.12 -14.72 -16.24
C GLY A 189 10.55 -14.83 -14.82
N ASP A 190 11.22 -14.26 -13.82
CA ASP A 190 10.78 -14.32 -12.43
C ASP A 190 9.47 -13.54 -12.23
N SER A 191 8.55 -14.15 -11.50
CA SER A 191 7.27 -13.53 -11.15
C SER A 191 7.41 -12.69 -9.87
N ILE A 192 8.04 -11.51 -9.97
CA ILE A 192 8.14 -10.54 -8.88
C ILE A 192 6.85 -9.73 -8.83
N LEU A 193 6.05 -9.91 -7.76
CA LEU A 193 4.76 -9.26 -7.58
C LEU A 193 4.88 -7.86 -6.95
N GLY A 194 5.92 -7.65 -6.14
CA GLY A 194 6.17 -6.37 -5.50
C GLY A 194 7.51 -6.31 -4.80
N VAL A 195 8.06 -5.09 -4.73
CA VAL A 195 9.34 -4.77 -4.11
C VAL A 195 9.16 -3.65 -3.09
N ILE A 196 9.67 -3.85 -1.89
CA ILE A 196 9.75 -2.84 -0.82
C ILE A 196 11.22 -2.47 -0.69
N ASN A 197 11.60 -1.31 -1.19
CA ASN A 197 12.93 -0.75 -1.04
C ASN A 197 12.97 0.16 0.19
N LEU A 198 14.03 0.05 0.98
CA LEU A 198 14.28 0.86 2.18
C LEU A 198 15.56 1.66 1.97
N ASP A 199 15.45 2.96 2.14
CA ASP A 199 16.57 3.86 1.89
C ASP A 199 16.47 5.06 2.83
N MET A 200 17.49 5.27 3.68
CA MET A 200 17.53 6.36 4.66
C MET A 200 16.25 6.43 5.51
N ILE A 201 16.00 5.44 6.36
CA ILE A 201 14.76 5.31 7.12
C ILE A 201 14.92 5.60 8.63
N SER A 202 16.02 6.25 9.03
CA SER A 202 16.34 6.44 10.45
C SER A 202 16.48 7.89 10.91
N TRP A 203 16.53 8.86 9.98
CA TRP A 203 16.59 10.28 10.30
C TRP A 203 15.19 10.90 10.36
N ASP A 204 14.89 11.63 11.45
CA ASP A 204 13.69 12.41 11.69
C ASP A 204 14.08 13.64 12.52
N GLY A 205 14.55 14.69 11.84
CA GLY A 205 15.21 15.84 12.45
C GLY A 205 14.29 16.74 13.26
N ASN A 206 12.98 16.74 12.95
CA ASN A 206 11.97 17.56 13.62
C ASN A 206 10.98 16.74 14.49
N ASN A 207 11.14 15.40 14.52
CA ASN A 207 10.28 14.45 15.24
C ASN A 207 8.81 14.51 14.81
N ASP A 208 8.53 14.73 13.50
CA ASP A 208 7.17 14.74 12.97
C ASP A 208 6.70 13.39 12.42
N TYR A 209 7.59 12.40 12.41
CA TYR A 209 7.32 11.02 11.96
C TYR A 209 6.85 10.91 10.51
N GLN A 210 7.18 11.89 9.68
CA GLN A 210 6.84 11.87 8.26
C GLN A 210 7.77 10.94 7.48
N ILE A 211 7.21 10.23 6.50
CA ILE A 211 7.97 9.38 5.58
C ILE A 211 7.42 9.48 4.16
N ASN A 212 8.30 9.50 3.19
CA ASN A 212 7.94 9.40 1.78
C ASN A 212 7.83 7.95 1.34
N ILE A 213 6.72 7.61 0.72
CA ILE A 213 6.53 6.38 -0.05
C ILE A 213 6.64 6.76 -1.53
N ARG A 214 7.82 6.55 -2.11
CA ARG A 214 8.05 6.79 -3.55
C ARG A 214 7.34 5.72 -4.37
N SER A 215 6.65 6.14 -5.41
CA SER A 215 5.85 5.26 -6.26
C SER A 215 5.79 5.77 -7.70
N ASN A 216 5.37 4.92 -8.63
CA ASN A 216 4.94 5.28 -9.97
C ASN A 216 3.48 4.85 -10.17
N THR A 217 2.88 5.19 -11.31
CA THR A 217 1.47 4.85 -11.60
C THR A 217 1.18 3.35 -11.46
N LEU A 218 2.07 2.49 -11.96
CA LEU A 218 1.91 1.04 -11.88
C LEU A 218 1.94 0.52 -10.43
N SER A 219 2.74 1.14 -9.57
CA SER A 219 2.96 0.73 -8.18
C SER A 219 1.99 1.39 -7.19
N MET A 220 1.13 2.33 -7.61
CA MET A 220 0.21 3.03 -6.70
C MET A 220 -0.69 2.11 -5.86
N PRO A 221 -1.28 1.02 -6.40
CA PRO A 221 -2.05 0.10 -5.54
C PRO A 221 -1.21 -0.48 -4.40
N MET A 222 0.07 -0.80 -4.67
CA MET A 222 1.02 -1.26 -3.66
C MET A 222 1.35 -0.15 -2.65
N ALA A 223 1.57 1.08 -3.12
CA ALA A 223 1.85 2.22 -2.25
C ALA A 223 0.70 2.51 -1.28
N TYR A 224 -0.55 2.48 -1.75
CA TYR A 224 -1.73 2.60 -0.89
C TYR A 224 -1.81 1.49 0.16
N ALA A 225 -1.54 0.25 -0.22
CA ALA A 225 -1.52 -0.87 0.71
C ALA A 225 -0.42 -0.70 1.77
N VAL A 226 0.80 -0.34 1.37
CA VAL A 226 1.93 -0.07 2.29
C VAL A 226 1.58 1.08 3.25
N LYS A 227 1.03 2.20 2.74
CA LYS A 227 0.56 3.31 3.58
C LYS A 227 -0.46 2.85 4.62
N ASN A 228 -1.45 2.04 4.20
CA ASN A 228 -2.47 1.52 5.11
C ASN A 228 -1.85 0.59 6.17
N ILE A 229 -0.89 -0.27 5.80
CA ILE A 229 -0.17 -1.14 6.72
C ILE A 229 0.60 -0.33 7.77
N TYR A 230 1.25 0.78 7.35
CA TYR A 230 1.94 1.67 8.27
C TYR A 230 0.99 2.20 9.35
N TYR A 231 -0.17 2.74 8.95
CA TYR A 231 -1.19 3.19 9.91
C TYR A 231 -1.74 2.08 10.80
N LEU A 232 -1.90 0.86 10.26
CA LEU A 232 -2.42 -0.26 11.05
C LEU A 232 -1.48 -0.68 12.17
N TYR A 233 -0.17 -0.67 11.94
CA TYR A 233 0.80 -1.24 12.88
C TYR A 233 1.66 -0.19 13.57
N GLN A 234 1.89 0.97 12.97
CA GLN A 234 2.67 2.08 13.53
C GLN A 234 1.96 3.42 13.27
N PRO A 235 0.86 3.70 13.99
CA PRO A 235 -0.02 4.85 13.69
C PRO A 235 0.63 6.23 13.91
N ALA A 236 1.78 6.29 14.59
CA ALA A 236 2.54 7.53 14.71
C ALA A 236 3.21 7.96 13.39
N LEU A 237 3.47 7.03 12.47
CA LEU A 237 4.07 7.35 11.17
C LEU A 237 3.08 8.04 10.25
N ILE A 238 3.53 9.06 9.54
CA ILE A 238 2.74 9.87 8.60
C ILE A 238 3.27 9.69 7.18
N PRO A 239 2.81 8.66 6.43
CA PRO A 239 3.30 8.40 5.09
C PRO A 239 2.70 9.34 4.03
N PHE A 240 3.55 9.93 3.19
CA PHE A 240 3.21 10.73 2.01
C PHE A 240 3.63 10.02 0.73
N PHE A 241 2.88 10.22 -0.35
CA PHE A 241 3.28 9.73 -1.67
C PHE A 241 4.15 10.73 -2.41
N VAL A 242 5.25 10.22 -2.98
CA VAL A 242 6.11 10.98 -3.90
C VAL A 242 6.23 10.21 -5.19
N MET A 243 5.88 10.86 -6.31
CA MET A 243 5.71 10.19 -7.58
C MET A 243 6.94 10.31 -8.48
N ASN A 244 7.28 9.20 -9.15
CA ASN A 244 8.23 9.13 -10.26
C ASN A 244 9.67 9.60 -9.94
N VAL A 245 10.09 9.51 -8.67
CA VAL A 245 11.48 9.73 -8.27
C VAL A 245 12.25 8.44 -8.42
N THR A 246 13.37 8.48 -9.15
CA THR A 246 14.15 7.31 -9.58
C THR A 246 15.52 7.20 -8.90
N SER A 247 15.78 7.99 -7.88
CA SER A 247 17.05 8.00 -7.14
C SER A 247 16.98 6.99 -5.97
N SER A 248 16.97 5.72 -6.23
CA SER A 248 17.21 4.56 -5.36
C SER A 248 16.83 3.28 -6.09
N ASP A 249 17.14 2.11 -5.52
CA ASP A 249 17.07 0.77 -6.12
C ASP A 249 15.72 0.36 -6.70
N HIS A 250 14.60 0.88 -6.16
CA HIS A 250 13.25 0.62 -6.69
C HIS A 250 13.11 1.00 -8.18
N ALA A 251 13.89 1.96 -8.66
CA ALA A 251 13.84 2.42 -10.05
C ALA A 251 14.32 1.35 -11.03
N SER A 252 15.28 0.51 -10.63
CA SER A 252 15.75 -0.63 -11.41
C SER A 252 14.64 -1.63 -11.71
N PHE A 253 13.75 -1.86 -10.73
CA PHE A 253 12.58 -2.73 -10.90
C PHE A 253 11.50 -2.07 -11.77
N TRP A 254 11.27 -0.76 -11.62
CA TRP A 254 10.35 -0.02 -12.50
C TRP A 254 10.77 -0.11 -13.97
N ALA A 255 12.08 -0.01 -14.25
CA ALA A 255 12.62 -0.13 -15.60
C ALA A 255 12.30 -1.48 -16.27
N ARG A 256 12.02 -2.52 -15.49
CA ARG A 256 11.62 -3.86 -15.94
C ARG A 256 10.12 -4.14 -15.80
N GLY A 257 9.31 -3.13 -15.49
CA GLY A 257 7.85 -3.25 -15.37
C GLY A 257 7.38 -3.93 -14.09
N TYR A 258 8.26 -4.13 -13.11
CA TYR A 258 7.88 -4.63 -11.79
C TYR A 258 7.29 -3.52 -10.92
N LYS A 259 6.37 -3.87 -10.03
CA LYS A 259 5.84 -2.96 -9.01
C LYS A 259 6.85 -2.82 -7.88
N ALA A 260 7.21 -1.60 -7.54
CA ALA A 260 8.11 -1.31 -6.43
C ALA A 260 7.71 -0.02 -5.71
N VAL A 261 7.95 0.03 -4.42
CA VAL A 261 7.85 1.25 -3.60
C VAL A 261 9.16 1.45 -2.86
N CYS A 262 9.52 2.71 -2.60
CA CYS A 262 10.65 3.04 -1.75
C CYS A 262 10.16 3.83 -0.54
N ALA A 263 10.44 3.34 0.65
CA ALA A 263 10.27 4.07 1.89
C ALA A 263 11.56 4.82 2.19
N ILE A 264 11.47 6.14 2.33
CA ILE A 264 12.63 7.02 2.54
C ILE A 264 12.21 8.23 3.37
N GLN A 265 13.11 8.76 4.18
CA GLN A 265 12.89 9.98 4.95
C GLN A 265 12.36 11.15 4.12
N GLN A 266 11.72 12.12 4.75
CA GLN A 266 11.14 13.24 4.03
C GLN A 266 12.22 14.17 3.44
N ARG A 267 12.04 14.56 2.18
CA ARG A 267 13.03 15.37 1.45
C ARG A 267 13.24 16.77 2.05
N SER A 268 12.22 17.38 2.64
CA SER A 268 12.33 18.70 3.27
C SER A 268 13.20 18.72 4.52
N GLU A 269 13.49 17.55 5.09
CA GLU A 269 14.26 17.33 6.30
C GLU A 269 15.37 16.34 6.10
N TYR A 270 15.98 16.40 4.93
CA TYR A 270 17.03 15.49 4.55
C TYR A 270 18.17 15.50 5.56
N ASN A 271 18.72 14.33 5.89
CA ASN A 271 19.87 14.18 6.75
C ASN A 271 21.00 15.10 6.28
N GLN A 272 21.32 16.11 7.09
CA GLN A 272 22.37 17.09 6.77
C GLN A 272 23.77 16.49 6.70
N TYR A 273 23.94 15.28 7.21
CA TYR A 273 25.20 14.53 7.20
C TYR A 273 25.28 13.51 6.04
N TYR A 274 24.27 13.51 5.17
CA TYR A 274 24.20 12.69 3.98
C TYR A 274 25.50 12.74 3.16
N HIS A 275 26.04 11.58 2.79
CA HIS A 275 27.31 11.43 2.06
C HIS A 275 28.53 12.03 2.75
N THR A 276 28.53 12.11 4.08
CA THR A 276 29.67 12.62 4.87
C THR A 276 30.14 11.61 5.92
N VAL A 277 31.36 11.80 6.40
CA VAL A 277 31.91 11.03 7.54
C VAL A 277 31.15 11.22 8.86
N ASN A 278 30.17 12.12 8.89
CA ASN A 278 29.34 12.42 10.04
C ASN A 278 27.96 11.73 10.01
N ASP A 279 27.66 10.98 8.95
CA ASP A 279 26.50 10.07 8.95
C ASP A 279 26.76 8.87 9.87
N LYS A 280 26.66 9.09 11.16
CA LYS A 280 27.04 8.16 12.24
C LYS A 280 25.82 7.73 13.04
N PHE A 281 25.95 6.66 13.82
CA PHE A 281 24.89 6.15 14.70
C PHE A 281 24.24 7.23 15.60
N GLN A 282 24.98 8.24 16.03
CA GLN A 282 24.50 9.28 16.93
C GLN A 282 23.38 10.16 16.36
N ILE A 283 23.19 10.16 15.04
CA ILE A 283 22.12 10.94 14.38
C ILE A 283 20.82 10.17 14.25
N ILE A 284 20.81 8.87 14.56
CA ILE A 284 19.66 7.98 14.36
C ILE A 284 18.54 8.32 15.34
N SER A 285 17.35 8.62 14.84
CA SER A 285 16.12 8.69 15.64
C SER A 285 15.59 7.27 15.88
N MET A 286 16.02 6.64 16.97
CA MET A 286 15.69 5.24 17.26
C MET A 286 14.19 4.94 17.33
N PRO A 287 13.31 5.81 17.90
CA PRO A 287 11.86 5.56 17.88
C PRO A 287 11.28 5.56 16.46
N TYR A 288 11.69 6.51 15.63
CA TYR A 288 11.30 6.59 14.22
C TYR A 288 11.82 5.38 13.43
N TYR A 289 13.11 5.06 13.56
CA TYR A 289 13.74 3.91 12.90
C TYR A 289 13.07 2.58 13.25
N LEU A 290 12.76 2.37 14.53
CA LEU A 290 12.02 1.20 14.99
C LEU A 290 10.63 1.11 14.34
N ALA A 291 9.90 2.23 14.28
CA ALA A 291 8.58 2.28 13.67
C ALA A 291 8.65 1.99 12.17
N GLN A 292 9.63 2.54 11.45
CA GLN A 292 9.87 2.28 10.03
C GLN A 292 10.18 0.81 9.76
N THR A 293 11.13 0.23 10.50
CA THR A 293 11.52 -1.17 10.37
C THR A 293 10.34 -2.11 10.64
N ARG A 294 9.58 -1.89 11.71
CA ARG A 294 8.37 -2.66 12.03
C ARG A 294 7.33 -2.59 10.92
N SER A 295 7.12 -1.40 10.35
CA SER A 295 6.17 -1.19 9.26
C SER A 295 6.58 -1.93 7.98
N ALA A 296 7.85 -1.90 7.63
CA ALA A 296 8.39 -2.62 6.48
C ALA A 296 8.24 -4.14 6.64
N ILE A 297 8.53 -4.68 7.83
CA ILE A 297 8.34 -6.09 8.15
C ILE A 297 6.86 -6.46 8.08
N ALA A 298 5.97 -5.63 8.66
CA ALA A 298 4.53 -5.85 8.59
C ALA A 298 4.01 -5.86 7.14
N ALA A 299 4.53 -4.97 6.29
CA ALA A 299 4.19 -4.92 4.88
C ALA A 299 4.62 -6.21 4.16
N LEU A 300 5.87 -6.65 4.33
CA LEU A 300 6.36 -7.89 3.73
C LEU A 300 5.56 -9.12 4.20
N MET A 301 5.24 -9.21 5.50
CA MET A 301 4.40 -10.27 6.04
C MET A 301 2.99 -10.26 5.45
N THR A 302 2.37 -9.10 5.35
CA THR A 302 1.01 -8.95 4.80
C THR A 302 0.96 -9.47 3.36
N TYR A 303 1.95 -9.11 2.55
CA TYR A 303 2.07 -9.61 1.18
C TYR A 303 2.38 -11.11 1.15
N GLY A 304 3.33 -11.58 1.94
CA GLY A 304 3.70 -12.98 2.00
C GLY A 304 2.59 -13.92 2.48
N LEU A 305 1.67 -13.42 3.32
CA LEU A 305 0.51 -14.14 3.86
C LEU A 305 -0.79 -13.90 3.08
N ASP A 306 -0.79 -12.96 2.12
CA ASP A 306 -1.98 -12.58 1.35
C ASP A 306 -3.14 -12.07 2.24
N TYR A 307 -2.82 -11.23 3.23
CA TYR A 307 -3.81 -10.71 4.19
C TYR A 307 -4.42 -9.40 3.70
N PHE A 308 -5.15 -9.50 2.57
CA PHE A 308 -5.83 -8.39 1.94
C PHE A 308 -7.34 -8.62 1.90
N ALA A 309 -8.10 -7.55 2.15
CA ALA A 309 -9.51 -7.47 1.83
C ALA A 309 -9.90 -6.01 1.61
N GLU A 310 -10.76 -5.80 0.63
CA GLU A 310 -11.29 -4.49 0.27
C GLU A 310 -12.77 -4.44 0.59
N ILE A 311 -13.21 -3.40 1.31
CA ILE A 311 -14.62 -3.09 1.56
C ILE A 311 -14.99 -1.88 0.70
N ILE A 312 -15.79 -2.12 -0.33
CA ILE A 312 -16.35 -1.09 -1.21
C ILE A 312 -17.75 -0.76 -0.70
N HIS A 313 -17.97 0.48 -0.28
CA HIS A 313 -19.22 0.94 0.29
C HIS A 313 -19.46 2.41 -0.07
N THR A 314 -20.67 2.73 -0.50
CA THR A 314 -21.12 4.11 -0.68
C THR A 314 -21.62 4.65 0.65
N PRO A 315 -21.02 5.71 1.21
CA PRO A 315 -21.43 6.24 2.49
C PRO A 315 -22.91 6.66 2.53
N ILE A 316 -23.55 6.36 3.65
CA ILE A 316 -24.88 6.90 3.96
C ILE A 316 -24.73 8.39 4.24
N THR A 317 -25.54 9.24 3.61
CA THR A 317 -25.47 10.69 3.77
C THR A 317 -26.53 11.22 4.71
N VAL A 318 -27.74 10.64 4.68
CA VAL A 318 -28.90 11.11 5.45
C VAL A 318 -29.89 9.95 5.67
N SER A 319 -30.67 10.00 6.74
CA SER A 319 -31.81 9.08 6.94
C SER A 319 -33.05 9.82 7.47
N GLN A 320 -34.23 9.19 7.30
CA GLN A 320 -35.48 9.67 7.89
C GLN A 320 -35.61 9.20 9.36
N PRO A 321 -36.29 9.96 10.21
CA PRO A 321 -36.51 9.55 11.60
C PRO A 321 -37.22 8.20 11.70
N MET A 322 -36.81 7.41 12.68
CA MET A 322 -37.37 6.11 13.01
C MET A 322 -37.41 5.08 11.86
N THR A 323 -36.77 5.41 10.72
CA THR A 323 -36.72 4.54 9.54
C THR A 323 -35.40 3.77 9.54
N PRO A 324 -35.42 2.43 9.48
CA PRO A 324 -34.19 1.64 9.35
C PRO A 324 -33.45 1.96 8.06
N VAL A 325 -32.13 2.13 8.16
CA VAL A 325 -31.26 2.40 7.01
C VAL A 325 -30.72 1.07 6.49
N ASN A 326 -31.17 0.70 5.30
CA ASN A 326 -30.63 -0.43 4.55
C ASN A 326 -29.44 0.01 3.71
N THR A 327 -28.33 -0.71 3.80
CA THR A 327 -27.12 -0.40 3.03
C THR A 327 -26.39 -1.69 2.60
N THR A 328 -25.45 -1.55 1.68
CA THR A 328 -24.67 -2.67 1.15
C THR A 328 -23.19 -2.35 1.15
N ALA A 329 -22.38 -3.41 1.20
CA ALA A 329 -20.95 -3.34 0.89
C ALA A 329 -20.54 -4.55 0.07
N VAL A 330 -19.64 -4.35 -0.89
CA VAL A 330 -18.92 -5.42 -1.58
C VAL A 330 -17.62 -5.67 -0.82
N ILE A 331 -17.38 -6.93 -0.43
CA ILE A 331 -16.17 -7.32 0.32
C ILE A 331 -15.39 -8.33 -0.50
N ARG A 332 -14.26 -7.89 -1.04
CA ARG A 332 -13.36 -8.71 -1.87
C ARG A 332 -12.12 -9.09 -1.10
N SER A 333 -11.71 -10.34 -1.20
CA SER A 333 -10.48 -10.84 -0.58
C SER A 333 -9.96 -12.05 -1.36
N PRO A 334 -8.63 -12.24 -1.46
CA PRO A 334 -8.04 -13.49 -1.95
C PRO A 334 -8.28 -14.65 -0.97
N ARG A 335 -8.63 -14.36 0.29
CA ARG A 335 -9.02 -15.32 1.31
C ARG A 335 -10.53 -15.35 1.49
N LYS A 336 -11.07 -16.52 1.85
CA LYS A 336 -12.49 -16.68 2.10
C LYS A 336 -12.91 -15.79 3.28
N ILE A 337 -13.89 -14.92 3.07
CA ILE A 337 -14.50 -14.11 4.15
C ILE A 337 -15.44 -15.00 4.98
N ALA A 338 -15.40 -14.81 6.29
CA ALA A 338 -16.34 -15.47 7.21
C ALA A 338 -17.79 -15.11 6.87
N LYS A 339 -18.70 -16.10 6.93
CA LYS A 339 -20.15 -15.92 6.66
C LYS A 339 -21.05 -16.46 7.78
N ASP A 340 -20.43 -16.91 8.84
CA ASP A 340 -21.10 -17.46 10.04
C ASP A 340 -21.25 -16.39 11.15
N THR A 341 -21.16 -16.85 12.40
CA THR A 341 -21.16 -16.00 13.61
C THR A 341 -20.13 -14.86 13.55
N TYR A 342 -19.04 -15.05 12.81
CA TYR A 342 -17.98 -14.07 12.62
C TYR A 342 -18.05 -13.36 11.26
N GLY A 343 -19.20 -13.42 10.59
CA GLY A 343 -19.45 -12.74 9.31
C GLY A 343 -19.40 -11.22 9.44
N PRO A 344 -19.41 -10.53 8.27
CA PRO A 344 -19.34 -9.07 8.21
C PRO A 344 -20.39 -8.38 9.07
N ARG A 345 -20.04 -7.24 9.64
CA ARG A 345 -20.88 -6.44 10.53
C ARG A 345 -20.81 -4.97 10.17
N ILE A 346 -21.89 -4.26 10.52
CA ILE A 346 -21.89 -2.83 10.60
C ILE A 346 -21.97 -2.42 12.07
N TYR A 347 -21.00 -1.63 12.50
CA TYR A 347 -20.97 -1.02 13.83
C TYR A 347 -21.47 0.41 13.71
N TYR A 348 -22.22 0.87 14.72
CA TYR A 348 -22.73 2.23 14.75
C TYR A 348 -22.83 2.75 16.18
N LYS A 349 -22.73 4.04 16.33
CA LYS A 349 -23.07 4.76 17.55
C LYS A 349 -23.91 5.99 17.22
N VAL A 350 -24.81 6.33 18.12
CA VAL A 350 -25.73 7.45 17.98
C VAL A 350 -25.24 8.56 18.89
N ASN A 351 -24.95 9.73 18.33
CA ASN A 351 -24.35 10.85 19.04
C ASN A 351 -23.04 10.39 19.75
N ASN A 352 -22.93 10.60 21.05
CA ASN A 352 -21.83 10.13 21.89
C ASN A 352 -22.15 8.86 22.70
N GLY A 353 -23.18 8.13 22.28
CA GLY A 353 -23.63 6.91 22.93
C GLY A 353 -22.71 5.71 22.73
N PRO A 354 -23.10 4.54 23.26
CA PRO A 354 -22.34 3.31 23.14
C PRO A 354 -22.26 2.82 21.68
N LEU A 355 -21.27 1.94 21.44
CA LEU A 355 -21.10 1.28 20.16
C LEU A 355 -22.02 0.05 20.09
N PHE A 356 -22.89 0.01 19.09
CA PHE A 356 -23.75 -1.11 18.74
C PHE A 356 -23.26 -1.76 17.45
N HIS A 357 -23.73 -2.98 17.15
CA HIS A 357 -23.50 -3.60 15.87
C HIS A 357 -24.69 -4.45 15.42
N THR A 358 -24.80 -4.63 14.11
CA THR A 358 -25.65 -5.64 13.48
C THR A 358 -24.82 -6.49 12.53
N THR A 359 -25.15 -7.79 12.47
CA THR A 359 -24.56 -8.69 11.46
C THR A 359 -25.22 -8.43 10.11
N TYR A 360 -24.57 -8.86 9.03
CA TYR A 360 -25.20 -8.81 7.72
C TYR A 360 -26.50 -9.64 7.69
N LEU A 361 -27.50 -9.15 6.95
CA LEU A 361 -28.81 -9.81 6.83
C LEU A 361 -28.75 -10.99 5.85
N ASN A 362 -28.14 -10.75 4.69
CA ASN A 362 -27.91 -11.74 3.65
C ASN A 362 -26.75 -11.31 2.77
N SER A 363 -26.25 -12.23 1.94
CA SER A 363 -25.20 -11.97 0.98
C SER A 363 -25.49 -12.62 -0.36
N ASN A 364 -25.08 -11.96 -1.44
CA ASN A 364 -25.02 -12.51 -2.78
C ASN A 364 -23.57 -12.39 -3.28
N LEU A 365 -22.90 -13.52 -3.47
CA LEU A 365 -21.46 -13.60 -3.75
C LEU A 365 -20.64 -12.84 -2.68
N ASP A 366 -20.07 -11.71 -3.04
CA ASP A 366 -19.25 -10.82 -2.22
C ASP A 366 -19.99 -9.55 -1.76
N THR A 367 -21.28 -9.42 -2.08
CA THR A 367 -22.12 -8.29 -1.67
C THR A 367 -22.92 -8.66 -0.42
N PHE A 368 -22.74 -7.88 0.63
CA PHE A 368 -23.36 -8.05 1.95
C PHE A 368 -24.35 -6.92 2.21
N LYS A 369 -25.54 -7.25 2.71
CA LYS A 369 -26.57 -6.29 3.08
C LYS A 369 -26.60 -6.10 4.59
N PHE A 370 -26.69 -4.86 5.02
CA PHE A 370 -26.74 -4.45 6.43
C PHE A 370 -27.94 -3.57 6.71
N VAL A 371 -28.32 -3.51 7.99
CA VAL A 371 -29.32 -2.57 8.48
C VAL A 371 -28.81 -1.86 9.74
N ILE A 372 -28.98 -0.55 9.77
CA ILE A 372 -28.88 0.24 11.00
C ILE A 372 -30.31 0.56 11.44
N PRO A 373 -30.71 0.22 12.67
CA PRO A 373 -32.05 0.55 13.17
C PRO A 373 -32.35 2.05 13.07
N GLY A 374 -33.62 2.40 12.85
CA GLY A 374 -34.06 3.79 12.77
C GLY A 374 -33.76 4.55 14.07
N GLN A 375 -33.33 5.80 13.91
CA GLN A 375 -32.95 6.69 15.02
C GLN A 375 -33.87 7.92 15.08
N SER A 376 -33.88 8.61 16.22
CA SER A 376 -34.68 9.82 16.41
C SER A 376 -34.18 10.96 15.53
N ALA A 377 -35.09 11.86 15.14
CA ALA A 377 -34.76 13.09 14.43
C ALA A 377 -33.68 13.90 15.16
N GLY A 378 -32.76 14.51 14.40
CA GLY A 378 -31.65 15.30 14.92
C GLY A 378 -30.45 14.46 15.43
N SER A 379 -30.52 13.12 15.38
CA SER A 379 -29.41 12.25 15.75
C SER A 379 -28.28 12.31 14.70
N VAL A 380 -27.05 12.25 15.18
CA VAL A 380 -25.84 12.03 14.36
C VAL A 380 -25.41 10.58 14.55
N VAL A 381 -25.38 9.83 13.45
CA VAL A 381 -24.97 8.41 13.48
C VAL A 381 -23.58 8.28 12.89
N LYS A 382 -22.66 7.73 13.68
CA LYS A 382 -21.30 7.34 13.22
C LYS A 382 -21.24 5.85 13.07
N TYR A 383 -20.65 5.35 11.98
CA TYR A 383 -20.62 3.91 11.70
C TYR A 383 -19.36 3.49 10.93
N TYR A 384 -19.09 2.19 10.96
CA TYR A 384 -18.09 1.53 10.12
C TYR A 384 -18.51 0.09 9.83
N ILE A 385 -17.95 -0.47 8.75
CA ILE A 385 -18.18 -1.86 8.35
C ILE A 385 -16.91 -2.66 8.64
N ALA A 386 -17.06 -3.89 9.14
CA ALA A 386 -15.95 -4.78 9.45
C ALA A 386 -16.17 -6.18 8.87
N ALA A 387 -15.09 -6.83 8.48
CA ALA A 387 -15.06 -8.20 8.02
C ALA A 387 -13.74 -8.88 8.40
N GLN A 388 -13.75 -10.20 8.55
CA GLN A 388 -12.56 -11.03 8.76
C GLN A 388 -12.55 -12.21 7.79
N ASP A 389 -11.37 -12.83 7.60
CA ASP A 389 -11.28 -14.10 6.89
C ASP A 389 -11.87 -15.25 7.72
N SER A 390 -12.25 -16.35 7.06
CA SER A 390 -12.94 -17.47 7.68
C SER A 390 -12.12 -18.24 8.73
N LEU A 391 -10.81 -17.98 8.78
CA LEU A 391 -9.89 -18.60 9.74
C LEU A 391 -9.53 -17.67 10.91
N GLY A 392 -10.01 -16.40 10.90
CA GLY A 392 -9.69 -15.42 11.93
C GLY A 392 -8.22 -14.98 11.92
N ASN A 393 -7.58 -14.94 10.74
CA ASN A 393 -6.19 -14.51 10.62
C ASN A 393 -6.06 -12.99 10.58
N PHE A 394 -7.02 -12.29 9.99
CA PHE A 394 -7.01 -10.84 9.86
C PHE A 394 -8.41 -10.25 9.82
N VAL A 395 -8.52 -8.97 10.15
CA VAL A 395 -9.73 -8.16 10.07
C VAL A 395 -9.48 -6.93 9.22
N THR A 396 -10.49 -6.53 8.45
CA THR A 396 -10.50 -5.26 7.71
C THR A 396 -11.72 -4.44 8.08
N THR A 397 -11.60 -3.12 8.02
CA THR A 397 -12.71 -2.18 8.29
C THR A 397 -12.80 -1.08 7.24
N LYS A 398 -13.98 -0.48 7.11
CA LYS A 398 -14.23 0.71 6.29
C LYS A 398 -14.94 1.78 7.14
N PRO A 399 -14.28 2.91 7.50
CA PRO A 399 -12.88 3.25 7.23
C PRO A 399 -11.88 2.24 7.78
N SER A 400 -10.64 2.26 7.24
CA SER A 400 -9.56 1.39 7.69
C SER A 400 -9.07 1.77 9.09
N GLY A 401 -8.36 0.86 9.77
CA GLY A 401 -7.76 1.11 11.09
C GLY A 401 -8.42 0.34 12.23
N GLY A 402 -9.63 -0.18 12.03
CA GLY A 402 -10.29 -1.00 13.05
C GLY A 402 -9.60 -2.35 13.24
N ARG A 403 -9.67 -2.86 14.47
CA ARG A 403 -9.01 -4.08 14.95
C ARG A 403 -10.00 -4.98 15.68
N GLY A 404 -9.50 -6.11 16.15
CA GLY A 404 -10.29 -7.10 16.88
C GLY A 404 -10.86 -8.18 15.96
N LEU A 405 -10.71 -9.43 16.40
CA LEU A 405 -11.23 -10.62 15.75
C LEU A 405 -12.28 -11.24 16.66
N ASN A 406 -13.21 -11.99 16.07
CA ASN A 406 -14.17 -12.82 16.79
C ASN A 406 -14.96 -12.08 17.89
N PRO A 407 -15.72 -11.01 17.61
CA PRO A 407 -16.22 -10.59 16.29
C PRO A 407 -15.30 -9.60 15.55
N PRO A 408 -15.36 -9.59 14.21
CA PRO A 408 -14.51 -8.72 13.41
C PRO A 408 -14.78 -7.24 13.70
N GLY A 409 -13.70 -6.46 13.87
CA GLY A 409 -13.78 -5.01 14.05
C GLY A 409 -14.30 -4.56 15.42
N SER A 410 -14.21 -5.38 16.45
CA SER A 410 -14.67 -5.02 17.80
C SER A 410 -13.93 -3.83 18.42
N ALA A 411 -12.72 -3.53 17.96
CA ALA A 411 -12.02 -2.27 18.24
C ALA A 411 -12.20 -1.33 17.04
N PRO A 412 -12.85 -0.16 17.22
CA PRO A 412 -13.20 0.74 16.13
C PRO A 412 -11.96 1.39 15.49
N PRO A 413 -12.08 1.85 14.22
CA PRO A 413 -11.09 2.74 13.62
C PRO A 413 -11.15 4.13 14.27
N ASP A 414 -10.06 4.90 14.15
CA ASP A 414 -9.97 6.26 14.69
C ASP A 414 -10.99 7.21 14.05
N SER A 415 -11.36 6.99 12.79
CA SER A 415 -12.39 7.74 12.08
C SER A 415 -13.55 6.83 11.70
N MET A 416 -14.77 7.37 11.73
CA MET A 416 -15.99 6.67 11.35
C MET A 416 -16.74 7.45 10.27
N LEU A 417 -17.46 6.74 9.39
CA LEU A 417 -18.42 7.36 8.48
C LEU A 417 -19.56 7.96 9.31
N THR A 418 -20.14 9.06 8.82
CA THR A 418 -21.16 9.82 9.57
C THR A 418 -22.34 10.18 8.67
N TYR A 419 -23.55 10.07 9.20
CA TYR A 419 -24.76 10.63 8.58
C TYR A 419 -25.68 11.24 9.65
N ASN A 420 -26.57 12.14 9.19
CA ASN A 420 -27.55 12.82 10.03
C ASN A 420 -28.94 12.21 9.84
N VAL A 421 -29.70 12.12 10.92
CA VAL A 421 -31.13 11.81 10.89
C VAL A 421 -31.89 13.11 10.84
N VAL A 422 -32.43 13.43 9.67
CA VAL A 422 -33.11 14.71 9.47
C VAL A 422 -34.44 14.77 10.24
N THR A 423 -34.76 15.91 10.80
CA THR A 423 -36.11 16.17 11.34
C THR A 423 -37.09 16.09 10.19
N GLY A 424 -38.10 15.22 10.27
CA GLY A 424 -39.04 14.89 9.20
C GLY A 424 -39.46 16.12 8.38
N ILE A 425 -39.41 15.99 7.07
CA ILE A 425 -39.62 17.07 6.13
C ILE A 425 -41.12 17.40 6.05
N ALA A 426 -41.50 18.45 6.80
CA ALA A 426 -42.43 19.41 6.27
C ALA A 426 -41.56 20.61 5.84
N GLY A 427 -41.10 20.61 4.60
CA GLY A 427 -40.53 21.76 3.91
C GLY A 427 -39.29 22.41 4.54
N ASN A 428 -38.16 22.05 4.08
CA ASN A 428 -36.99 22.80 3.65
C ASN A 428 -35.85 21.81 3.41
N MET A 429 -35.92 21.03 2.31
CA MET A 429 -34.71 20.60 1.65
C MET A 429 -33.99 21.88 1.26
N GLU A 430 -32.74 22.08 1.68
CA GLU A 430 -31.88 22.95 0.87
C GLU A 430 -32.06 22.44 -0.56
N PRO A 431 -32.52 23.29 -1.48
CA PRO A 431 -32.81 22.84 -2.82
C PRO A 431 -31.53 22.21 -3.37
N TYR A 432 -31.63 20.99 -3.93
CA TYR A 432 -30.54 20.42 -4.67
C TYR A 432 -30.00 21.50 -5.61
N VAL A 433 -28.69 21.74 -5.56
CA VAL A 433 -28.04 22.67 -6.48
C VAL A 433 -27.45 21.86 -7.64
N TYR A 434 -27.52 22.43 -8.82
CA TYR A 434 -26.84 21.78 -9.94
C TYR A 434 -25.34 21.75 -9.67
N SER A 435 -24.72 20.58 -9.77
CA SER A 435 -23.26 20.42 -9.72
C SER A 435 -22.79 19.29 -10.62
N LEU A 436 -21.54 19.40 -11.09
CA LEU A 436 -20.82 18.36 -11.78
C LEU A 436 -19.49 18.14 -11.07
N GLU A 437 -19.31 16.96 -10.49
CA GLU A 437 -18.08 16.64 -9.75
C GLU A 437 -16.95 16.20 -10.68
N GLN A 438 -15.71 16.28 -10.19
CA GLN A 438 -14.56 15.70 -10.87
C GLN A 438 -14.71 14.18 -10.92
N ASN A 439 -14.54 13.60 -12.13
CA ASN A 439 -14.59 12.13 -12.28
C ASN A 439 -13.54 11.46 -11.39
N TYR A 440 -13.89 10.29 -10.86
CA TYR A 440 -12.99 9.50 -10.02
C TYR A 440 -13.01 8.02 -10.44
N PRO A 441 -11.81 7.42 -10.59
CA PRO A 441 -10.48 8.02 -10.53
C PRO A 441 -10.21 9.01 -11.67
N ASN A 442 -9.28 9.95 -11.47
CA ASN A 442 -8.72 10.82 -12.50
C ASN A 442 -7.25 11.14 -12.16
N PRO A 443 -6.24 10.69 -12.93
CA PRO A 443 -6.36 9.90 -14.17
C PRO A 443 -7.02 8.53 -13.96
N PHE A 444 -7.60 7.94 -15.03
CA PHE A 444 -8.35 6.68 -14.97
C PHE A 444 -7.91 5.68 -16.05
N ASN A 445 -8.18 4.36 -15.82
CA ASN A 445 -7.85 3.27 -16.73
C ASN A 445 -8.79 2.07 -16.56
N PRO A 446 -9.57 1.64 -17.53
CA PRO A 446 -10.20 2.47 -18.55
C PRO A 446 -11.56 3.01 -18.06
N ILE A 447 -11.93 2.79 -16.78
CA ILE A 447 -13.23 3.07 -16.18
C ILE A 447 -13.12 4.21 -15.18
N THR A 448 -14.10 5.12 -15.23
CA THR A 448 -14.25 6.21 -14.26
C THR A 448 -15.71 6.48 -13.96
N SER A 449 -16.01 6.97 -12.76
CA SER A 449 -17.34 7.42 -12.34
C SER A 449 -17.43 8.93 -12.39
N ILE A 450 -18.53 9.44 -12.92
CA ILE A 450 -18.88 10.86 -12.95
C ILE A 450 -20.11 11.03 -12.06
N VAL A 451 -19.99 11.91 -11.05
CA VAL A 451 -21.07 12.24 -10.13
C VAL A 451 -21.60 13.64 -10.46
N TYR A 452 -22.90 13.84 -10.45
CA TYR A 452 -23.55 15.13 -10.63
C TYR A 452 -24.83 15.21 -9.82
N GLN A 453 -25.27 16.43 -9.53
CA GLN A 453 -26.49 16.71 -8.79
C GLN A 453 -27.44 17.57 -9.63
N LEU A 454 -28.73 17.27 -9.55
CA LEU A 454 -29.81 17.99 -10.24
C LEU A 454 -30.69 18.71 -9.25
N ALA A 455 -30.90 19.99 -9.47
CA ALA A 455 -31.74 20.83 -8.62
C ALA A 455 -33.24 20.49 -8.72
N GLU A 456 -33.67 19.97 -9.87
CA GLU A 456 -35.08 19.64 -10.18
C GLU A 456 -35.17 18.51 -11.21
N ASP A 457 -36.37 18.02 -11.44
CA ASP A 457 -36.64 17.02 -12.47
C ASP A 457 -36.47 17.65 -13.86
N VAL A 458 -35.41 17.26 -14.57
CA VAL A 458 -34.98 17.94 -15.80
C VAL A 458 -34.43 16.95 -16.84
N ASN A 459 -34.45 17.37 -18.10
CA ASN A 459 -33.75 16.66 -19.16
C ASN A 459 -32.24 16.87 -18.99
N VAL A 460 -31.50 15.78 -18.87
CA VAL A 460 -30.04 15.74 -18.66
C VAL A 460 -29.36 15.23 -19.90
N CYS A 461 -28.32 15.92 -20.33
CA CYS A 461 -27.41 15.50 -21.37
C CYS A 461 -25.98 15.54 -20.83
N LEU A 462 -25.32 14.39 -20.74
CA LEU A 462 -23.91 14.26 -20.36
C LEU A 462 -23.13 13.66 -21.54
N LYS A 463 -22.20 14.43 -22.08
CA LYS A 463 -21.44 14.08 -23.27
C LYS A 463 -19.94 14.18 -23.00
N VAL A 464 -19.17 13.36 -23.73
CA VAL A 464 -17.71 13.35 -23.68
C VAL A 464 -17.16 13.87 -25.02
N TYR A 465 -16.09 14.67 -24.92
CA TYR A 465 -15.43 15.33 -26.03
C TYR A 465 -13.92 15.06 -26.00
N ASP A 466 -13.29 15.00 -27.14
CA ASP A 466 -11.84 15.03 -27.27
C ASP A 466 -11.26 16.47 -27.16
N VAL A 467 -9.93 16.59 -27.27
CA VAL A 467 -9.23 17.89 -27.17
C VAL A 467 -9.57 18.85 -28.31
N THR A 468 -10.14 18.39 -29.42
CA THR A 468 -10.58 19.21 -30.55
C THR A 468 -12.01 19.73 -30.36
N GLY A 469 -12.71 19.29 -29.31
CA GLY A 469 -14.12 19.59 -29.07
C GLY A 469 -15.08 18.69 -29.83
N LYS A 470 -14.59 17.64 -30.47
CA LYS A 470 -15.44 16.65 -31.14
C LYS A 470 -16.11 15.75 -30.10
N GLU A 471 -17.43 15.58 -30.20
CA GLU A 471 -18.18 14.63 -29.38
C GLU A 471 -17.75 13.19 -29.72
N ILE A 472 -17.39 12.42 -28.68
CA ILE A 472 -16.95 11.02 -28.81
C ILE A 472 -17.87 10.02 -28.11
N ALA A 473 -18.66 10.49 -27.13
CA ALA A 473 -19.67 9.67 -26.44
C ALA A 473 -20.78 10.52 -25.86
N THR A 474 -22.00 9.99 -25.88
CA THR A 474 -23.12 10.48 -25.09
C THR A 474 -23.41 9.47 -23.99
N LEU A 475 -23.15 9.85 -22.73
CA LEU A 475 -23.31 8.95 -21.57
C LEU A 475 -24.76 8.89 -21.08
N ILE A 476 -25.46 10.01 -21.18
CA ILE A 476 -26.88 10.12 -20.85
C ILE A 476 -27.53 11.22 -21.69
N ASN A 477 -28.79 10.98 -22.09
CA ASN A 477 -29.65 11.96 -22.75
C ASN A 477 -31.12 11.60 -22.48
N ARG A 478 -31.61 11.91 -21.28
CA ARG A 478 -32.99 11.63 -20.85
C ARG A 478 -33.40 12.47 -19.66
N LYS A 479 -34.69 12.49 -19.37
CA LYS A 479 -35.23 13.09 -18.14
C LYS A 479 -34.77 12.29 -16.92
N GLN A 480 -34.32 12.98 -15.88
CA GLN A 480 -33.98 12.44 -14.56
C GLN A 480 -34.61 13.31 -13.45
N ASN A 481 -34.85 12.67 -12.30
CA ASN A 481 -35.41 13.34 -11.13
C ASN A 481 -34.33 14.18 -10.43
N ALA A 482 -34.77 15.17 -9.64
CA ALA A 482 -33.88 15.88 -8.72
C ALA A 482 -33.10 14.94 -7.82
N GLY A 483 -31.86 15.30 -7.49
CA GLY A 483 -30.99 14.50 -6.59
C GLY A 483 -29.62 14.19 -7.17
N ASN A 484 -28.89 13.31 -6.46
CA ASN A 484 -27.56 12.86 -6.85
C ASN A 484 -27.62 11.71 -7.85
N HIS A 485 -26.79 11.80 -8.87
CA HIS A 485 -26.66 10.80 -9.93
C HIS A 485 -25.20 10.41 -10.11
N THR A 486 -24.97 9.15 -10.45
CA THR A 486 -23.64 8.63 -10.80
C THR A 486 -23.74 7.86 -12.10
N ILE A 487 -22.80 8.09 -13.02
CA ILE A 487 -22.67 7.35 -14.25
C ILE A 487 -21.23 6.84 -14.41
N GLU A 488 -21.08 5.60 -14.81
CA GLU A 488 -19.80 5.00 -15.12
C GLU A 488 -19.51 5.15 -16.62
N TRP A 489 -18.29 5.58 -16.95
CA TRP A 489 -17.83 5.61 -18.32
C TRP A 489 -16.66 4.65 -18.49
N ASN A 490 -16.85 3.67 -19.41
CA ASN A 490 -15.80 2.77 -19.86
C ASN A 490 -15.19 3.28 -21.16
N ALA A 491 -13.97 3.79 -21.06
CA ALA A 491 -13.20 4.36 -22.17
C ALA A 491 -12.26 3.35 -22.86
N SER A 492 -12.49 2.05 -22.75
CA SER A 492 -11.61 0.99 -23.30
C SER A 492 -11.40 1.11 -24.82
N GLN A 493 -12.34 1.73 -25.54
CA GLN A 493 -12.28 1.92 -26.99
C GLN A 493 -11.53 3.20 -27.41
N PHE A 494 -11.14 4.05 -26.46
CA PHE A 494 -10.51 5.35 -26.74
C PHE A 494 -9.03 5.34 -26.39
N SER A 495 -8.21 6.17 -27.05
CA SER A 495 -6.78 6.27 -26.82
C SER A 495 -6.46 7.02 -25.51
N SER A 496 -5.28 6.75 -24.92
CA SER A 496 -4.78 7.56 -23.79
C SER A 496 -4.73 9.03 -24.21
N GLY A 497 -5.16 9.94 -23.31
CA GLY A 497 -5.21 11.36 -23.62
C GLY A 497 -6.11 12.16 -22.69
N VAL A 498 -6.22 13.45 -23.00
CA VAL A 498 -7.11 14.38 -22.30
C VAL A 498 -8.47 14.36 -22.98
N TYR A 499 -9.51 14.29 -22.16
CA TYR A 499 -10.91 14.37 -22.57
C TYR A 499 -11.65 15.39 -21.71
N PHE A 500 -12.79 15.84 -22.20
CA PHE A 500 -13.69 16.73 -21.46
C PHE A 500 -15.09 16.11 -21.42
N TYR A 501 -15.78 16.28 -20.30
CA TYR A 501 -17.19 15.91 -20.23
C TYR A 501 -18.01 17.12 -19.85
N ARG A 502 -19.17 17.24 -20.47
CA ARG A 502 -20.10 18.36 -20.31
C ARG A 502 -21.46 17.85 -19.88
N LEU A 503 -21.91 18.32 -18.71
CA LEU A 503 -23.28 18.16 -18.24
C LEU A 503 -24.10 19.36 -18.70
N THR A 504 -25.26 19.11 -19.27
CA THR A 504 -26.30 20.12 -19.54
C THR A 504 -27.60 19.62 -18.91
N ALA A 505 -28.20 20.43 -18.04
CA ALA A 505 -29.41 20.12 -17.32
C ALA A 505 -30.27 21.41 -17.20
N GLY A 506 -31.30 21.55 -18.04
CA GLY A 506 -32.03 22.81 -18.17
C GLY A 506 -31.13 23.96 -18.62
N ASN A 507 -31.04 25.00 -17.81
CA ASN A 507 -30.17 26.17 -18.04
C ASN A 507 -28.75 25.98 -17.46
N PHE A 508 -28.50 24.90 -16.72
CA PHE A 508 -27.18 24.61 -16.15
C PHE A 508 -26.28 23.91 -17.17
N THR A 509 -25.04 24.38 -17.28
CA THR A 509 -24.02 23.72 -18.07
C THR A 509 -22.67 23.83 -17.36
N GLU A 510 -22.01 22.70 -17.16
CA GLU A 510 -20.65 22.64 -16.59
C GLU A 510 -19.79 21.66 -17.36
N ILE A 511 -18.48 21.95 -17.44
CA ILE A 511 -17.47 21.13 -18.13
C ILE A 511 -16.34 20.80 -17.18
N ARG A 512 -15.90 19.56 -17.19
CA ARG A 512 -14.74 19.07 -16.44
C ARG A 512 -13.75 18.36 -17.39
N LYS A 513 -12.49 18.37 -16.99
CA LYS A 513 -11.39 17.68 -17.69
C LYS A 513 -11.14 16.33 -17.04
N MET A 514 -10.83 15.31 -17.83
CA MET A 514 -10.40 14.00 -17.36
C MET A 514 -9.22 13.49 -18.19
N ILE A 515 -8.43 12.58 -17.62
CA ILE A 515 -7.22 12.03 -18.24
C ILE A 515 -7.34 10.51 -18.25
N LEU A 516 -7.38 9.93 -19.46
CA LEU A 516 -7.33 8.49 -19.67
C LEU A 516 -5.87 8.06 -19.85
N ILE A 517 -5.47 7.05 -19.10
CA ILE A 517 -4.15 6.41 -19.19
C ILE A 517 -4.39 4.92 -19.40
N LYS A 518 -3.90 4.39 -20.51
CA LYS A 518 -3.89 2.96 -20.78
C LYS A 518 -2.53 2.35 -20.53
#